data_da0afcec06a21d1ac692e3308fe54574
#
_entry.id   da0afcec06a21d1ac692e3308fe54574
#
_cell.length_a   1.000
_cell.length_b   1.000
_cell.length_c   1.000
_cell.angle_alpha   90.00
_cell.angle_beta   90.00
_cell.angle_gamma   90.00
#
_symmetry.space_group_name_H-M   'P 1'
#
loop_
_entity.id
_entity.type
_entity.pdbx_description
1 polymer ?
#
loop_
_entity_poly.entity_id
_entity_poly.type
_entity_poly.pdbx_seq_one_letter_code
_entity_poly.pdbx_strand_id
1 'polypeptide(L)'
;MRNLHEHIRTLILSVVDFFYPIFRKFMPHQTYRYAACGGFNTLLDITLFFIAYNYVFEKQVIHLPFISISAHIAAFLAAFTITFPVGFYLSRYVVFQEKSVAKRKQISKYFLVVLGCLLLNYVFLKLFVEVFGWYPTLSKIITTFFVVAFSYFSQKNFTFKANS
;
A
#
# COMPACT_ATOMS: atom_id res chain seq x y z
N MET A 1 -2.35 26.88 -2.35
CA MET A 1 -2.51 25.43 -2.26
C MET A 1 -2.39 24.69 -3.60
N ARG A 2 -2.99 25.18 -4.69
CA ARG A 2 -2.90 24.56 -6.03
C ARG A 2 -1.47 24.48 -6.57
N ASN A 3 -0.66 25.51 -6.39
CA ASN A 3 0.75 25.55 -6.84
C ASN A 3 1.65 24.55 -6.08
N LEU A 4 1.44 24.38 -4.77
CA LEU A 4 2.19 23.42 -3.95
C LEU A 4 1.90 21.97 -4.38
N HIS A 5 0.63 21.65 -4.61
CA HIS A 5 0.21 20.33 -5.10
C HIS A 5 0.84 20.00 -6.46
N GLU A 6 0.84 20.95 -7.40
CA GLU A 6 1.45 20.76 -8.73
C GLU A 6 2.98 20.58 -8.61
N HIS A 7 3.65 21.32 -7.75
CA HIS A 7 5.09 21.16 -7.49
C HIS A 7 5.42 19.78 -6.93
N ILE A 8 4.71 19.33 -5.90
CA ILE A 8 4.90 18.00 -5.31
C ILE A 8 4.67 16.90 -6.34
N ARG A 9 3.60 17.00 -7.11
CA ARG A 9 3.29 16.05 -8.18
C ARG A 9 4.38 15.99 -9.24
N THR A 10 4.84 17.14 -9.72
CA THR A 10 5.90 17.24 -10.74
C THR A 10 7.21 16.65 -10.23
N LEU A 11 7.58 16.95 -8.98
CA LEU A 11 8.79 16.40 -8.36
C LEU A 11 8.73 14.87 -8.26
N ILE A 12 7.61 14.32 -7.78
CA ILE A 12 7.43 12.86 -7.71
C ILE A 12 7.53 12.23 -9.11
N LEU A 13 6.88 12.84 -10.10
CA LEU A 13 6.93 12.36 -11.48
C LEU A 13 8.35 12.39 -12.04
N SER A 14 9.10 13.47 -11.79
CA SER A 14 10.49 13.60 -12.25
C SER A 14 11.37 12.51 -11.65
N VAL A 15 11.24 12.23 -10.35
CA VAL A 15 12.02 11.18 -9.66
C VAL A 15 11.63 9.78 -10.17
N VAL A 16 10.35 9.51 -10.30
CA VAL A 16 9.87 8.19 -10.78
C VAL A 16 10.29 7.99 -12.24
N ASP A 17 10.05 8.95 -13.11
CA ASP A 17 10.32 8.83 -14.54
C ASP A 17 11.81 8.87 -14.89
N PHE A 18 12.67 9.39 -13.99
CA PHE A 18 14.13 9.37 -14.17
C PHE A 18 14.68 7.95 -14.36
N PHE A 19 14.14 6.99 -13.65
CA PHE A 19 14.57 5.59 -13.76
C PHE A 19 13.83 4.81 -14.85
N TYR A 20 12.78 5.35 -15.45
CA TYR A 20 11.97 4.67 -16.47
C TYR A 20 12.77 4.18 -17.70
N PRO A 21 13.79 4.91 -18.24
CA PRO A 21 14.54 4.45 -19.40
C PRO A 21 15.14 3.05 -19.26
N ILE A 22 15.52 2.68 -18.00
CA ILE A 22 16.09 1.36 -17.67
C ILE A 22 15.03 0.25 -17.85
N PHE A 23 13.78 0.55 -17.49
CA PHE A 23 12.67 -0.41 -17.47
C PHE A 23 11.78 -0.37 -18.72
N ARG A 24 11.98 0.61 -19.61
CA ARG A 24 11.18 0.81 -20.82
C ARG A 24 11.08 -0.43 -21.70
N LYS A 25 12.12 -1.27 -21.70
CA LYS A 25 12.16 -2.52 -22.50
C LYS A 25 11.27 -3.63 -21.91
N PHE A 26 11.00 -3.58 -20.60
CA PHE A 26 10.34 -4.68 -19.88
C PHE A 26 8.86 -4.38 -19.58
N MET A 27 8.48 -3.11 -19.45
CA MET A 27 7.11 -2.77 -19.06
C MET A 27 6.65 -1.39 -19.57
N PRO A 28 5.33 -1.23 -19.83
CA PRO A 28 4.74 0.06 -20.18
C PRO A 28 4.93 1.10 -19.07
N HIS A 29 4.97 2.38 -19.44
CA HIS A 29 5.21 3.50 -18.53
C HIS A 29 4.22 3.55 -17.33
N GLN A 30 2.95 3.29 -17.57
CA GLN A 30 1.94 3.27 -16.53
C GLN A 30 2.16 2.13 -15.52
N THR A 31 2.50 0.94 -16.00
CA THR A 31 2.83 -0.23 -15.15
C THR A 31 4.07 0.04 -14.31
N TYR A 32 5.09 0.68 -14.90
CA TYR A 32 6.29 1.08 -14.20
C TYR A 32 5.99 2.08 -13.07
N ARG A 33 5.25 3.16 -13.35
CA ARG A 33 4.83 4.14 -12.33
C ARG A 33 4.04 3.48 -11.20
N TYR A 34 3.16 2.54 -11.56
CA TYR A 34 2.42 1.76 -10.57
C TYR A 34 3.34 0.93 -9.67
N ALA A 35 4.28 0.19 -10.27
CA ALA A 35 5.23 -0.63 -9.52
C ALA A 35 6.16 0.21 -8.63
N ALA A 36 6.67 1.34 -9.13
CA ALA A 36 7.54 2.24 -8.38
C ALA A 36 6.80 2.89 -7.19
N CYS A 37 5.63 3.46 -7.43
CA CYS A 37 4.82 4.08 -6.37
C CYS A 37 4.31 3.06 -5.35
N GLY A 38 3.88 1.90 -5.81
CA GLY A 38 3.44 0.79 -4.96
C GLY A 38 4.58 0.24 -4.13
N GLY A 39 5.76 0.03 -4.72
CA GLY A 39 6.97 -0.40 -4.02
C GLY A 39 7.40 0.59 -2.94
N PHE A 40 7.43 1.88 -3.26
CA PHE A 40 7.72 2.92 -2.28
C PHE A 40 6.73 2.92 -1.11
N ASN A 41 5.43 2.87 -1.40
CA ASN A 41 4.39 2.84 -0.36
C ASN A 41 4.48 1.58 0.51
N THR A 42 4.87 0.45 -0.07
CA THR A 42 5.11 -0.81 0.64
C THR A 42 6.31 -0.72 1.58
N LEU A 43 7.42 -0.15 1.13
CA LEU A 43 8.60 0.07 1.98
C LEU A 43 8.26 1.02 3.13
N LEU A 44 7.51 2.08 2.86
CA LEU A 44 7.03 3.01 3.87
C LEU A 44 6.15 2.28 4.91
N ASP A 45 5.24 1.42 4.47
CA ASP A 45 4.35 0.64 5.35
C ASP A 45 5.14 -0.29 6.28
N ILE A 46 6.11 -1.04 5.76
CA ILE A 46 6.96 -1.93 6.56
C ILE A 46 7.79 -1.12 7.56
N THR A 47 8.36 0.00 7.14
CA THR A 47 9.17 0.87 8.01
C THR A 47 8.33 1.46 9.14
N LEU A 48 7.15 1.99 8.83
CA LEU A 48 6.24 2.54 9.83
C LEU A 48 5.71 1.46 10.78
N PHE A 49 5.43 0.28 10.26
CA PHE A 49 5.04 -0.87 11.09
C PHE A 49 6.16 -1.23 12.07
N PHE A 50 7.42 -1.32 11.59
CA PHE A 50 8.57 -1.63 12.44
C PHE A 50 8.75 -0.59 13.54
N ILE A 51 8.67 0.70 13.21
CA ILE A 51 8.78 1.80 14.16
C ILE A 51 7.64 1.75 15.17
N ALA A 52 6.39 1.62 14.70
CA ALA A 52 5.22 1.56 15.56
C ALA A 52 5.29 0.38 16.53
N TYR A 53 5.63 -0.80 16.04
CA TYR A 53 5.68 -2.01 16.86
C TYR A 53 6.78 -1.96 17.93
N ASN A 54 7.98 -1.52 17.58
CA ASN A 54 9.13 -1.59 18.47
C ASN A 54 9.28 -0.37 19.39
N TYR A 55 8.92 0.84 18.93
CA TYR A 55 9.20 2.10 19.63
C TYR A 55 7.96 2.84 20.10
N VAL A 56 6.80 2.69 19.43
CA VAL A 56 5.57 3.39 19.83
C VAL A 56 4.77 2.53 20.80
N PHE A 57 4.54 1.27 20.45
CA PHE A 57 3.75 0.34 21.26
C PHE A 57 4.62 -0.57 22.15
N GLU A 58 5.94 -0.50 22.03
CA GLU A 58 6.90 -1.23 22.88
C GLU A 58 6.56 -2.72 23.04
N LYS A 59 5.95 -3.32 22.01
CA LYS A 59 5.50 -4.72 21.97
C LYS A 59 4.40 -5.06 23.00
N GLN A 60 3.78 -4.07 23.63
CA GLN A 60 2.76 -4.27 24.66
C GLN A 60 1.36 -4.34 24.05
N VAL A 61 0.48 -5.10 24.69
CA VAL A 61 -0.94 -5.14 24.35
C VAL A 61 -1.61 -3.83 24.77
N ILE A 62 -2.36 -3.23 23.87
CA ILE A 62 -3.06 -1.98 24.13
C ILE A 62 -4.45 -2.32 24.68
N HIS A 63 -4.68 -1.93 25.92
CA HIS A 63 -5.98 -2.07 26.57
C HIS A 63 -6.82 -0.82 26.32
N LEU A 64 -7.80 -0.94 25.42
CA LEU A 64 -8.86 0.05 25.26
C LEU A 64 -10.04 -0.28 26.17
N PRO A 65 -10.93 0.69 26.53
CA PRO A 65 -12.04 0.45 27.47
C PRO A 65 -12.96 -0.72 27.11
N PHE A 66 -13.01 -1.08 25.83
CA PHE A 66 -13.92 -2.13 25.32
C PHE A 66 -13.20 -3.29 24.62
N ILE A 67 -11.93 -3.13 24.21
CA ILE A 67 -11.21 -4.14 23.40
C ILE A 67 -9.72 -4.09 23.71
N SER A 68 -9.09 -5.26 23.89
CA SER A 68 -7.64 -5.39 23.93
C SER A 68 -7.10 -5.70 22.54
N ILE A 69 -6.19 -4.87 22.03
CA ILE A 69 -5.60 -5.00 20.71
C ILE A 69 -4.14 -5.41 20.87
N SER A 70 -3.74 -6.49 20.19
CA SER A 70 -2.35 -6.93 20.16
C SER A 70 -1.44 -5.85 19.54
N ALA A 71 -0.22 -5.67 20.06
CA ALA A 71 0.71 -4.64 19.61
C ALA A 71 0.96 -4.66 18.09
N HIS A 72 1.07 -5.86 17.48
CA HIS A 72 1.27 -5.98 16.04
C HIS A 72 0.07 -5.55 15.20
N ILE A 73 -1.16 -5.74 15.70
CA ILE A 73 -2.38 -5.25 15.01
C ILE A 73 -2.48 -3.73 15.15
N ALA A 74 -2.16 -3.18 16.32
CA ALA A 74 -2.12 -1.73 16.52
C ALA A 74 -1.05 -1.06 15.63
N ALA A 75 0.13 -1.65 15.54
CA ALA A 75 1.20 -1.18 14.66
C ALA A 75 0.79 -1.24 13.17
N PHE A 76 0.11 -2.30 12.76
CA PHE A 76 -0.46 -2.41 11.42
C PHE A 76 -1.48 -1.30 11.14
N LEU A 77 -2.43 -1.07 12.02
CA LEU A 77 -3.43 -0.02 11.85
C LEU A 77 -2.81 1.39 11.83
N ALA A 78 -1.81 1.65 12.68
CA ALA A 78 -1.08 2.91 12.69
C ALA A 78 -0.32 3.15 11.37
N ALA A 79 0.44 2.16 10.89
CA ALA A 79 1.13 2.23 9.60
C ALA A 79 0.14 2.43 8.45
N PHE A 80 -0.95 1.67 8.42
CA PHE A 80 -2.00 1.77 7.40
C PHE A 80 -2.66 3.15 7.37
N THR A 81 -2.91 3.76 8.53
CA THR A 81 -3.53 5.10 8.61
C THR A 81 -2.70 6.16 7.88
N ILE A 82 -1.37 6.01 7.86
CA ILE A 82 -0.46 6.92 7.17
C ILE A 82 -0.30 6.50 5.70
N THR A 83 -0.08 5.21 5.43
CA THR A 83 0.24 4.73 4.09
C THR A 83 -0.96 4.69 3.15
N PHE A 84 -2.17 4.55 3.67
CA PHE A 84 -3.39 4.55 2.87
C PHE A 84 -3.62 5.89 2.12
N PRO A 85 -3.62 7.07 2.78
CA PRO A 85 -3.75 8.34 2.07
C PRO A 85 -2.57 8.61 1.13
N VAL A 86 -1.36 8.21 1.48
CA VAL A 86 -0.18 8.34 0.60
C VAL A 86 -0.34 7.48 -0.65
N GLY A 87 -0.70 6.20 -0.49
CA GLY A 87 -0.95 5.29 -1.61
C GLY A 87 -2.10 5.74 -2.50
N PHE A 88 -3.18 6.27 -1.91
CA PHE A 88 -4.29 6.85 -2.65
C PHE A 88 -3.86 8.08 -3.47
N TYR A 89 -3.07 8.98 -2.87
CA TYR A 89 -2.52 10.15 -3.55
C TYR A 89 -1.64 9.74 -4.75
N LEU A 90 -0.71 8.83 -4.53
CA LEU A 90 0.20 8.33 -5.58
C LEU A 90 -0.58 7.66 -6.71
N SER A 91 -1.53 6.79 -6.38
CA SER A 91 -2.37 6.13 -7.38
C SER A 91 -3.15 7.13 -8.21
N ARG A 92 -3.79 8.11 -7.58
CA ARG A 92 -4.66 9.08 -8.26
C ARG A 92 -3.91 10.08 -9.12
N TYR A 93 -2.81 10.65 -8.61
CA TYR A 93 -2.16 11.80 -9.23
C TYR A 93 -0.89 11.47 -10.00
N VAL A 94 -0.23 10.35 -9.70
CA VAL A 94 1.01 9.92 -10.35
C VAL A 94 0.76 8.81 -11.36
N VAL A 95 0.01 7.78 -10.97
CA VAL A 95 -0.21 6.59 -11.80
C VAL A 95 -1.35 6.81 -12.82
N PHE A 96 -2.51 7.28 -12.35
CA PHE A 96 -3.73 7.42 -13.17
C PHE A 96 -3.98 8.86 -13.59
N GLN A 97 -3.11 9.42 -14.43
CA GLN A 97 -3.19 10.82 -14.86
C GLN A 97 -4.28 11.12 -15.89
N GLU A 98 -4.86 10.13 -16.55
CA GLU A 98 -5.80 10.33 -17.64
C GLU A 98 -7.19 10.79 -17.18
N LYS A 99 -7.77 11.76 -17.91
CA LYS A 99 -9.06 12.41 -17.64
C LYS A 99 -10.28 11.64 -18.15
N SER A 100 -10.28 10.31 -18.18
CA SER A 100 -11.41 9.57 -18.77
C SER A 100 -12.56 9.32 -17.78
N VAL A 101 -13.79 9.28 -18.29
CA VAL A 101 -15.04 9.09 -17.52
C VAL A 101 -15.09 7.76 -16.75
N ALA A 102 -14.27 6.79 -17.14
CA ALA A 102 -14.12 5.50 -16.46
C ALA A 102 -13.47 5.57 -15.07
N LYS A 103 -12.90 6.72 -14.65
CA LYS A 103 -12.17 6.89 -13.38
C LYS A 103 -12.98 6.55 -12.13
N ARG A 104 -14.26 6.88 -12.10
CA ARG A 104 -15.10 6.65 -10.91
C ARG A 104 -15.27 5.15 -10.63
N LYS A 105 -15.49 4.35 -11.69
CA LYS A 105 -15.55 2.89 -11.58
C LYS A 105 -14.18 2.27 -11.21
N GLN A 106 -13.08 2.81 -11.74
CA GLN A 106 -11.73 2.37 -11.41
C GLN A 106 -11.38 2.64 -9.94
N ILE A 107 -11.73 3.82 -9.43
CA ILE A 107 -11.51 4.19 -8.02
C ILE A 107 -12.28 3.27 -7.08
N SER A 108 -13.55 2.96 -7.40
CA SER A 108 -14.34 2.03 -6.58
C SER A 108 -13.76 0.62 -6.59
N LYS A 109 -13.31 0.13 -7.75
CA LYS A 109 -12.63 -1.17 -7.86
C LYS A 109 -11.30 -1.18 -7.10
N TYR A 110 -10.51 -0.10 -7.20
CA TYR A 110 -9.28 0.06 -6.44
C TYR A 110 -9.54 0.02 -4.93
N PHE A 111 -10.55 0.76 -4.46
CA PHE A 111 -10.93 0.76 -3.05
C PHE A 111 -11.32 -0.63 -2.54
N LEU A 112 -12.04 -1.42 -3.35
CA LEU A 112 -12.39 -2.80 -3.01
C LEU A 112 -11.15 -3.70 -2.89
N VAL A 113 -10.17 -3.54 -3.79
CA VAL A 113 -8.89 -4.27 -3.71
C VAL A 113 -8.13 -3.86 -2.44
N VAL A 114 -8.12 -2.57 -2.08
CA VAL A 114 -7.49 -2.09 -0.84
C VAL A 114 -8.14 -2.69 0.39
N LEU A 115 -9.47 -2.78 0.44
CA LEU A 115 -10.18 -3.48 1.52
C LEU A 115 -9.78 -4.96 1.61
N GLY A 116 -9.68 -5.65 0.48
CA GLY A 116 -9.16 -7.02 0.43
C GLY A 116 -7.73 -7.14 0.96
N CYS A 117 -6.86 -6.22 0.58
CA CYS A 117 -5.48 -6.15 1.09
C CYS A 117 -5.43 -5.92 2.61
N LEU A 118 -6.32 -5.08 3.15
CA LEU A 118 -6.42 -4.82 4.58
C LEU A 118 -6.85 -6.07 5.35
N LEU A 119 -7.87 -6.75 4.87
CA LEU A 119 -8.33 -8.01 5.46
C LEU A 119 -7.24 -9.10 5.42
N LEU A 120 -6.55 -9.25 4.30
CA LEU A 120 -5.45 -10.20 4.18
C LEU A 120 -4.30 -9.86 5.14
N ASN A 121 -3.92 -8.59 5.26
CA ASN A 121 -2.91 -8.16 6.23
C ASN A 121 -3.31 -8.54 7.66
N TYR A 122 -4.56 -8.26 8.04
CA TYR A 122 -5.05 -8.59 9.38
C TYR A 122 -5.01 -10.10 9.63
N VAL A 123 -5.56 -10.91 8.71
CA VAL A 123 -5.62 -12.37 8.85
C VAL A 123 -4.22 -12.98 8.89
N PHE A 124 -3.33 -12.61 7.98
CA PHE A 124 -1.99 -13.18 7.94
C PHE A 124 -1.12 -12.75 9.12
N LEU A 125 -1.21 -11.48 9.55
CA LEU A 125 -0.48 -11.03 10.74
C LEU A 125 -0.95 -11.80 11.98
N LYS A 126 -2.25 -11.96 12.14
CA LYS A 126 -2.80 -12.71 13.26
C LYS A 126 -2.35 -14.17 13.21
N LEU A 127 -2.39 -14.81 12.03
CA LEU A 127 -1.96 -16.18 11.84
C LEU A 127 -0.47 -16.37 12.14
N PHE A 128 0.40 -15.55 11.55
CA PHE A 128 1.85 -15.71 11.69
C PHE A 128 2.35 -15.34 13.09
N VAL A 129 1.79 -14.31 13.71
CA VAL A 129 2.22 -13.85 15.03
C VAL A 129 1.55 -14.62 16.15
N GLU A 130 0.22 -14.78 16.12
CA GLU A 130 -0.52 -15.38 17.25
C GLU A 130 -0.55 -16.91 17.19
N VAL A 131 -0.62 -17.52 15.99
CA VAL A 131 -0.68 -18.99 15.86
C VAL A 131 0.71 -19.59 15.71
N PHE A 132 1.55 -19.02 14.82
CA PHE A 132 2.90 -19.57 14.58
C PHE A 132 3.97 -18.98 15.50
N GLY A 133 3.67 -17.93 16.28
CA GLY A 133 4.60 -17.30 17.21
C GLY A 133 5.79 -16.57 16.54
N TRP A 134 5.65 -16.18 15.27
CA TRP A 134 6.72 -15.55 14.54
C TRP A 134 6.90 -14.08 14.97
N TYR A 135 8.15 -13.59 14.83
CA TYR A 135 8.44 -12.19 15.14
C TYR A 135 7.63 -11.25 14.22
N PRO A 136 6.89 -10.27 14.78
CA PRO A 136 5.90 -9.48 14.03
C PRO A 136 6.44 -8.76 12.80
N THR A 137 7.66 -8.22 12.85
CA THR A 137 8.25 -7.55 11.68
C THR A 137 8.53 -8.53 10.54
N LEU A 138 9.02 -9.75 10.85
CA LEU A 138 9.22 -10.80 9.85
C LEU A 138 7.88 -11.26 9.26
N SER A 139 6.90 -11.46 10.13
CA SER A 139 5.52 -11.77 9.74
C SER A 139 4.93 -10.72 8.83
N LYS A 140 5.18 -9.44 9.10
CA LYS A 140 4.76 -8.30 8.27
C LYS A 140 5.40 -8.35 6.88
N ILE A 141 6.69 -8.61 6.78
CA ILE A 141 7.40 -8.71 5.48
C ILE A 141 6.79 -9.83 4.63
N ILE A 142 6.61 -11.01 5.22
CA ILE A 142 6.03 -12.17 4.52
C ILE A 142 4.57 -11.90 4.12
N THR A 143 3.76 -11.37 5.03
CA THR A 143 2.38 -10.95 4.76
C THR A 143 2.33 -9.97 3.59
N THR A 144 3.21 -8.99 3.58
CA THR A 144 3.26 -7.97 2.53
C THR A 144 3.54 -8.59 1.17
N PHE A 145 4.40 -9.62 1.09
CA PHE A 145 4.65 -10.34 -0.17
C PHE A 145 3.36 -10.96 -0.74
N PHE A 146 2.58 -11.64 0.08
CA PHE A 146 1.29 -12.21 -0.34
C PHE A 146 0.28 -11.14 -0.72
N VAL A 147 0.20 -10.06 0.04
CA VAL A 147 -0.72 -8.95 -0.22
C VAL A 147 -0.37 -8.21 -1.52
N VAL A 148 0.92 -8.00 -1.80
CA VAL A 148 1.37 -7.39 -3.07
C VAL A 148 1.05 -8.29 -4.25
N ALA A 149 1.27 -9.59 -4.14
CA ALA A 149 0.89 -10.55 -5.17
C ALA A 149 -0.63 -10.53 -5.42
N PHE A 150 -1.43 -10.59 -4.37
CA PHE A 150 -2.89 -10.48 -4.46
C PHE A 150 -3.32 -9.16 -5.11
N SER A 151 -2.76 -8.03 -4.68
CA SER A 151 -3.03 -6.70 -5.22
C SER A 151 -2.71 -6.63 -6.71
N TYR A 152 -1.56 -7.15 -7.13
CA TYR A 152 -1.16 -7.18 -8.54
C TYR A 152 -2.14 -7.98 -9.41
N PHE A 153 -2.47 -9.22 -9.01
CA PHE A 153 -3.39 -10.06 -9.77
C PHE A 153 -4.80 -9.49 -9.81
N SER A 154 -5.29 -8.96 -8.68
CA SER A 154 -6.61 -8.33 -8.59
C SER A 154 -6.68 -7.08 -9.45
N GLN A 155 -5.66 -6.24 -9.43
CA GLN A 155 -5.65 -5.02 -10.25
C GLN A 155 -5.52 -5.34 -11.73
N LYS A 156 -4.66 -6.27 -12.13
CA LYS A 156 -4.50 -6.69 -13.52
C LYS A 156 -5.81 -7.25 -14.10
N ASN A 157 -6.52 -8.09 -13.35
CA ASN A 157 -7.69 -8.82 -13.85
C ASN A 157 -9.01 -8.07 -13.61
N PHE A 158 -9.09 -7.23 -12.57
CA PHE A 158 -10.34 -6.60 -12.15
C PHE A 158 -10.37 -5.10 -12.42
N THR A 159 -9.27 -4.39 -12.14
CA THR A 159 -9.23 -2.92 -12.25
C THR A 159 -8.87 -2.46 -13.65
N PHE A 160 -7.96 -3.17 -14.33
CA PHE A 160 -7.42 -2.81 -15.64
C PHE A 160 -7.95 -3.67 -16.80
N LYS A 161 -8.83 -4.61 -16.55
CA LYS A 161 -9.50 -5.32 -17.65
C LYS A 161 -10.34 -4.32 -18.42
N ALA A 162 -9.85 -3.90 -19.58
CA ALA A 162 -10.63 -3.10 -20.52
C ALA A 162 -11.95 -3.85 -20.78
N ASN A 163 -13.07 -3.15 -20.63
CA ASN A 163 -14.32 -3.68 -21.10
C ASN A 163 -14.21 -3.79 -22.62
N SER A 164 -13.97 -5.01 -23.13
CA SER A 164 -14.26 -5.36 -24.50
C SER A 164 -15.74 -5.43 -24.69
#